data_29302acd31355a7afe98f0165f7f3f2d
#
_entry.id   29302acd31355a7afe98f0165f7f3f2d
#
_cell.length_a   1.000
_cell.length_b   1.000
_cell.length_c   1.000
_cell.angle_alpha   90.00
_cell.angle_beta   90.00
_cell.angle_gamma   90.00
#
_symmetry.space_group_name_H-M   'P 1'
#
loop_
_entity.id
_entity.type
_entity.pdbx_description
1 polymer ?
#
loop_
_entity_poly.entity_id
_entity_poly.type
_entity_poly.pdbx_seq_one_letter_code
_entity_poly.pdbx_strand_id
1 'polypeptide(L)'
;MNDWLHFTAEEKIAAVQLYTTIKDNIADSLAPGDEQLIRRHVLQAIASHQLQRDIFGLNPILMALQTANLASAEIGLKRDGVFAILLYSNILCGFETVDQISDSFGDSVAAILRGLCRIHDLYKKNPVIESENFRNLLLTFAEDMRVILIMIADRVNLMRQIRDTTHEEAKREVSEEASYLYAPLAHKLGLYKLKSELEDLSLKYLEHDAYYMIKEHLNATKRSRDAYIERFIAPIAQKLTEAGLKFHMKGRTKSIHSIWQKMKKQKCDFEGIYDLFAIRIILDSPLDKEKMQCWQTFSIVTDMYQPNPKRLRDWISVPKSNGYECLHITVLGPKNKWVEVQIRTERMDEIAEHGLAAHWRYKGVKSEGGLDNWLASIRAALEAGDDLQVMDQFKMDLAEDEVYVFTPKGDLLKFPQ
;
A
#
# COMPACT_ATOMS: atom_id res chain seq x y z
N MET A 1 10.06 -31.08 -24.74
CA MET A 1 11.12 -30.95 -23.74
C MET A 1 10.43 -30.63 -22.45
N ASN A 2 10.66 -31.45 -21.41
CA ASN A 2 10.06 -31.15 -20.11
C ASN A 2 10.78 -29.94 -19.51
N ASP A 3 10.13 -28.79 -19.53
CA ASP A 3 10.63 -27.54 -18.94
C ASP A 3 10.42 -27.54 -17.42
N TRP A 4 11.27 -28.32 -16.77
CA TRP A 4 11.31 -28.37 -15.32
C TRP A 4 11.87 -27.06 -14.78
N LEU A 5 11.40 -26.62 -13.61
CA LEU A 5 11.92 -25.43 -12.96
C LEU A 5 13.41 -25.59 -12.61
N HIS A 6 14.28 -24.93 -13.36
CA HIS A 6 15.71 -24.85 -13.07
C HIS A 6 16.05 -23.52 -12.43
N PHE A 7 16.69 -23.54 -11.27
CA PHE A 7 17.20 -22.37 -10.61
C PHE A 7 18.57 -21.97 -11.17
N THR A 8 18.73 -20.71 -11.55
CA THR A 8 20.06 -20.15 -11.81
C THR A 8 20.87 -20.05 -10.51
N ALA A 9 22.19 -19.85 -10.61
CA ALA A 9 23.04 -19.65 -9.44
C ALA A 9 22.59 -18.40 -8.63
N GLU A 10 22.24 -17.34 -9.32
CA GLU A 10 21.75 -16.09 -8.73
C GLU A 10 20.41 -16.27 -8.01
N GLU A 11 19.47 -16.98 -8.63
CA GLU A 11 18.19 -17.30 -8.00
C GLU A 11 18.34 -18.13 -6.72
N LYS A 12 19.28 -19.07 -6.69
CA LYS A 12 19.57 -19.87 -5.47
C LYS A 12 20.07 -19.00 -4.33
N ILE A 13 21.00 -18.09 -4.62
CA ILE A 13 21.55 -17.17 -3.62
C ILE A 13 20.44 -16.24 -3.11
N ALA A 14 19.66 -15.64 -4.02
CA ALA A 14 18.56 -14.77 -3.68
C ALA A 14 17.49 -15.49 -2.83
N ALA A 15 17.14 -16.73 -3.18
CA ALA A 15 16.16 -17.52 -2.43
C ALA A 15 16.60 -17.78 -0.98
N VAL A 16 17.87 -18.11 -0.75
CA VAL A 16 18.42 -18.31 0.60
C VAL A 16 18.41 -17.03 1.42
N GLN A 17 18.83 -15.91 0.82
CA GLN A 17 18.83 -14.60 1.47
C GLN A 17 17.41 -14.15 1.85
N LEU A 18 16.46 -14.25 0.91
CA LEU A 18 15.06 -13.90 1.16
C LEU A 18 14.45 -14.75 2.25
N TYR A 19 14.67 -16.07 2.21
CA TYR A 19 14.15 -16.98 3.24
C TYR A 19 14.66 -16.61 4.64
N THR A 20 15.95 -16.30 4.77
CA THR A 20 16.53 -15.84 6.04
C THR A 20 15.88 -14.55 6.53
N THR A 21 15.74 -13.55 5.65
CA THR A 21 15.10 -12.27 6.00
C THR A 21 13.63 -12.45 6.40
N ILE A 22 12.88 -13.27 5.66
CA ILE A 22 11.48 -13.58 5.99
C ILE A 22 11.36 -14.20 7.38
N LYS A 23 12.22 -15.19 7.66
CA LYS A 23 12.26 -15.86 8.97
C LYS A 23 12.47 -14.85 10.10
N ASP A 24 13.42 -13.95 9.93
CA ASP A 24 13.70 -12.91 10.93
C ASP A 24 12.50 -11.96 11.12
N ASN A 25 11.81 -11.59 10.03
CA ASN A 25 10.62 -10.72 10.08
C ASN A 25 9.43 -11.33 10.84
N ILE A 26 9.30 -12.65 10.86
CA ILE A 26 8.17 -13.35 11.49
C ILE A 26 8.57 -14.20 12.71
N ALA A 27 9.80 -14.05 13.19
CA ALA A 27 10.37 -14.89 14.27
C ALA A 27 9.50 -14.91 15.53
N ASP A 28 8.85 -13.80 15.86
CA ASP A 28 7.95 -13.65 17.00
C ASP A 28 6.63 -14.43 16.89
N SER A 29 6.29 -14.92 15.71
CA SER A 29 5.05 -15.65 15.42
C SER A 29 5.25 -17.12 15.07
N LEU A 30 6.51 -17.57 14.95
CA LEU A 30 6.83 -18.96 14.62
C LEU A 30 6.68 -19.90 15.83
N ALA A 31 6.06 -21.06 15.59
CA ALA A 31 6.03 -22.16 16.54
C ALA A 31 7.27 -23.08 16.38
N PRO A 32 7.65 -23.84 17.43
CA PRO A 32 8.72 -24.82 17.32
C PRO A 32 8.44 -25.84 16.19
N GLY A 33 9.38 -25.99 15.27
CA GLY A 33 9.27 -26.91 14.13
C GLY A 33 8.71 -26.28 12.84
N ASP A 34 8.13 -25.10 12.88
CA ASP A 34 7.57 -24.40 11.71
C ASP A 34 8.59 -24.24 10.59
N GLU A 35 9.82 -23.84 10.91
CA GLU A 35 10.89 -23.63 9.91
C GLU A 35 11.21 -24.91 9.13
N GLN A 36 11.33 -26.02 9.84
CA GLN A 36 11.65 -27.30 9.19
C GLN A 36 10.46 -27.80 8.36
N LEU A 37 9.25 -27.57 8.86
CA LEU A 37 8.03 -27.98 8.19
C LEU A 37 7.83 -27.22 6.88
N ILE A 38 7.82 -25.89 6.90
CA ILE A 38 7.63 -25.07 5.69
C ILE A 38 8.75 -25.33 4.66
N ARG A 39 10.01 -25.41 5.11
CA ARG A 39 11.14 -25.71 4.24
C ARG A 39 10.97 -27.06 3.55
N ARG A 40 10.53 -28.10 4.27
CA ARG A 40 10.29 -29.43 3.71
C ARG A 40 9.24 -29.37 2.59
N HIS A 41 8.09 -28.77 2.82
CA HIS A 41 7.01 -28.66 1.83
C HIS A 41 7.46 -27.91 0.56
N VAL A 42 8.15 -26.80 0.70
CA VAL A 42 8.69 -26.04 -0.44
C VAL A 42 9.73 -26.86 -1.21
N LEU A 43 10.65 -27.53 -0.53
CA LEU A 43 11.67 -28.36 -1.20
C LEU A 43 11.06 -29.59 -1.88
N GLN A 44 10.04 -30.20 -1.30
CA GLN A 44 9.32 -31.30 -1.92
C GLN A 44 8.58 -30.87 -3.18
N ALA A 45 7.94 -29.70 -3.17
CA ALA A 45 7.30 -29.14 -4.35
C ALA A 45 8.31 -28.84 -5.48
N ILE A 46 9.49 -28.34 -5.16
CA ILE A 46 10.57 -28.16 -6.13
C ILE A 46 11.00 -29.53 -6.70
N ALA A 47 11.17 -30.53 -5.85
CA ALA A 47 11.58 -31.89 -6.24
C ALA A 47 10.49 -32.65 -7.02
N SER A 48 9.22 -32.26 -6.91
CA SER A 48 8.11 -32.90 -7.65
C SER A 48 8.16 -32.65 -9.15
N HIS A 49 8.91 -31.63 -9.58
CA HIS A 49 9.01 -31.20 -10.96
C HIS A 49 7.67 -30.77 -11.60
N GLN A 50 6.72 -30.33 -10.80
CA GLN A 50 5.41 -29.82 -11.28
C GLN A 50 5.40 -28.30 -11.43
N LEU A 51 6.38 -27.61 -10.82
CA LEU A 51 6.50 -26.16 -10.90
C LEU A 51 7.04 -25.70 -12.26
N GLN A 52 6.45 -24.66 -12.82
CA GLN A 52 6.85 -24.06 -14.09
C GLN A 52 6.97 -22.54 -13.93
N ARG A 53 7.79 -21.92 -14.78
CA ARG A 53 7.85 -20.46 -14.89
C ARG A 53 6.56 -19.94 -15.52
N ASP A 54 6.17 -18.72 -15.14
CA ASP A 54 5.02 -18.04 -15.73
C ASP A 54 5.30 -17.53 -17.16
N ILE A 55 4.33 -16.82 -17.74
CA ILE A 55 4.45 -16.24 -19.09
C ILE A 55 5.58 -15.20 -19.19
N PHE A 56 6.01 -14.61 -18.09
CA PHE A 56 7.13 -13.66 -18.04
C PHE A 56 8.48 -14.36 -17.80
N GLY A 57 8.49 -15.68 -17.67
CA GLY A 57 9.68 -16.47 -17.38
C GLY A 57 10.10 -16.42 -15.91
N LEU A 58 9.25 -15.91 -15.00
CA LEU A 58 9.55 -15.76 -13.58
C LEU A 58 9.49 -17.09 -12.83
N ASN A 59 10.41 -17.28 -11.90
CA ASN A 59 10.47 -18.45 -11.05
C ASN A 59 9.41 -18.35 -9.92
N PRO A 60 8.42 -19.26 -9.84
CA PRO A 60 7.32 -19.17 -8.88
C PRO A 60 7.76 -19.20 -7.42
N ILE A 61 8.82 -19.95 -7.10
CA ILE A 61 9.36 -20.00 -5.71
C ILE A 61 10.04 -18.69 -5.36
N LEU A 62 10.81 -18.10 -6.28
CA LEU A 62 11.45 -16.80 -6.04
C LEU A 62 10.40 -15.69 -5.94
N MET A 63 9.36 -15.74 -6.79
CA MET A 63 8.23 -14.83 -6.70
C MET A 63 7.51 -14.95 -5.36
N ALA A 64 7.23 -16.17 -4.88
CA ALA A 64 6.62 -16.40 -3.57
C ALA A 64 7.48 -15.84 -2.43
N LEU A 65 8.80 -16.06 -2.46
CA LEU A 65 9.73 -15.55 -1.46
C LEU A 65 9.80 -14.01 -1.48
N GLN A 66 9.84 -13.39 -2.65
CA GLN A 66 9.84 -11.93 -2.79
C GLN A 66 8.52 -11.33 -2.27
N THR A 67 7.38 -11.94 -2.63
CA THR A 67 6.05 -11.52 -2.15
C THR A 67 5.95 -11.70 -0.62
N ALA A 68 6.42 -12.82 -0.07
CA ALA A 68 6.44 -13.07 1.37
C ALA A 68 7.33 -12.08 2.14
N ASN A 69 8.49 -11.72 1.58
CA ASN A 69 9.37 -10.72 2.15
C ASN A 69 8.69 -9.34 2.18
N LEU A 70 8.06 -8.92 1.07
CA LEU A 70 7.31 -7.67 1.02
C LEU A 70 6.14 -7.67 2.00
N ALA A 71 5.37 -8.76 2.03
CA ALA A 71 4.21 -8.90 2.90
C ALA A 71 4.59 -8.89 4.40
N SER A 72 5.70 -9.52 4.78
CA SER A 72 6.18 -9.53 6.17
C SER A 72 6.83 -8.21 6.58
N ALA A 73 7.67 -7.62 5.73
CA ALA A 73 8.45 -6.43 6.05
C ALA A 73 7.63 -5.14 5.96
N GLU A 74 6.82 -4.99 4.90
CA GLU A 74 6.13 -3.73 4.61
C GLU A 74 4.65 -3.73 5.02
N ILE A 75 3.96 -4.87 4.92
CA ILE A 75 2.56 -5.00 5.34
C ILE A 75 2.44 -5.50 6.78
N GLY A 76 3.44 -6.27 7.27
CA GLY A 76 3.47 -6.82 8.62
C GLY A 76 2.69 -8.12 8.77
N LEU A 77 2.46 -8.85 7.68
CA LEU A 77 1.88 -10.19 7.75
C LEU A 77 2.81 -11.13 8.52
N LYS A 78 2.20 -11.95 9.36
CA LYS A 78 2.91 -12.92 10.21
C LYS A 78 2.83 -14.33 9.62
N ARG A 79 3.19 -15.33 10.43
CA ARG A 79 3.30 -16.74 10.10
C ARG A 79 2.28 -17.24 9.07
N ASP A 80 1.00 -17.12 9.37
CA ASP A 80 -0.05 -17.74 8.55
C ASP A 80 -0.15 -17.13 7.15
N GLY A 81 -0.05 -15.80 7.04
CA GLY A 81 -0.04 -15.11 5.76
C GLY A 81 1.20 -15.44 4.93
N VAL A 82 2.37 -15.47 5.58
CA VAL A 82 3.65 -15.82 4.94
C VAL A 82 3.64 -17.28 4.47
N PHE A 83 3.15 -18.21 5.30
CA PHE A 83 3.08 -19.62 4.93
C PHE A 83 2.09 -19.86 3.78
N ALA A 84 0.94 -19.17 3.79
CA ALA A 84 0.02 -19.24 2.67
C ALA A 84 0.67 -18.79 1.35
N ILE A 85 1.45 -17.69 1.36
CA ILE A 85 2.19 -17.23 0.17
C ILE A 85 3.19 -18.30 -0.31
N LEU A 86 3.99 -18.87 0.60
CA LEU A 86 5.03 -19.83 0.25
C LEU A 86 4.46 -21.17 -0.24
N LEU A 87 3.27 -21.56 0.22
CA LEU A 87 2.61 -22.82 -0.13
C LEU A 87 1.64 -22.68 -1.31
N TYR A 88 1.32 -21.46 -1.74
CA TYR A 88 0.34 -21.24 -2.79
C TYR A 88 0.73 -21.88 -4.12
N SER A 89 2.00 -21.83 -4.49
CA SER A 89 2.52 -22.48 -5.70
C SER A 89 2.36 -24.00 -5.65
N ASN A 90 2.41 -24.63 -4.46
CA ASN A 90 2.22 -26.07 -4.28
C ASN A 90 0.79 -26.49 -4.65
N ILE A 91 -0.19 -25.63 -4.30
CA ILE A 91 -1.60 -25.85 -4.65
C ILE A 91 -1.81 -25.66 -6.16
N LEU A 92 -1.29 -24.55 -6.72
CA LEU A 92 -1.50 -24.24 -8.13
C LEU A 92 -0.92 -25.27 -9.09
N CYS A 93 0.22 -25.88 -8.73
CA CYS A 93 0.81 -26.95 -9.53
C CYS A 93 0.20 -28.34 -9.26
N GLY A 94 -0.71 -28.47 -8.29
CA GLY A 94 -1.37 -29.72 -7.93
C GLY A 94 -0.51 -30.67 -7.09
N PHE A 95 0.61 -30.21 -6.53
CA PHE A 95 1.47 -31.00 -5.68
C PHE A 95 0.82 -31.31 -4.32
N GLU A 96 0.08 -30.36 -3.74
CA GLU A 96 -0.65 -30.51 -2.49
C GLU A 96 -2.08 -29.98 -2.63
N THR A 97 -2.97 -30.44 -1.76
CA THR A 97 -4.32 -29.91 -1.61
C THR A 97 -4.41 -28.98 -0.40
N VAL A 98 -5.41 -28.10 -0.38
CA VAL A 98 -5.64 -27.21 0.77
C VAL A 98 -5.91 -27.98 2.06
N ASP A 99 -6.57 -29.16 1.98
CA ASP A 99 -6.85 -29.99 3.15
C ASP A 99 -5.59 -30.62 3.72
N GLN A 100 -4.65 -31.08 2.89
CA GLN A 100 -3.34 -31.55 3.34
C GLN A 100 -2.54 -30.44 4.04
N ILE A 101 -2.64 -29.21 3.54
CA ILE A 101 -1.99 -28.05 4.19
C ILE A 101 -2.71 -27.70 5.49
N SER A 102 -4.04 -27.83 5.57
CA SER A 102 -4.80 -27.65 6.82
C SER A 102 -4.32 -28.60 7.93
N ASP A 103 -4.12 -29.86 7.58
CA ASP A 103 -3.62 -30.87 8.52
C ASP A 103 -2.20 -30.56 9.04
N SER A 104 -1.35 -29.95 8.20
CA SER A 104 0.05 -29.69 8.52
C SER A 104 0.29 -28.33 9.18
N PHE A 105 -0.43 -27.28 8.74
CA PHE A 105 -0.20 -25.87 9.10
C PHE A 105 -1.36 -25.20 9.83
N GLY A 106 -2.53 -25.86 9.87
CA GLY A 106 -3.73 -25.39 10.53
C GLY A 106 -4.73 -24.66 9.62
N ASP A 107 -5.96 -24.54 10.12
CA ASP A 107 -7.11 -24.00 9.38
C ASP A 107 -6.93 -22.55 8.96
N SER A 108 -6.17 -21.76 9.71
CA SER A 108 -5.92 -20.34 9.41
C SER A 108 -5.14 -20.16 8.10
N VAL A 109 -4.09 -20.98 7.87
CA VAL A 109 -3.34 -21.00 6.60
C VAL A 109 -4.21 -21.52 5.46
N ALA A 110 -4.97 -22.57 5.71
CA ALA A 110 -5.89 -23.15 4.73
C ALA A 110 -6.99 -22.17 4.31
N ALA A 111 -7.53 -21.38 5.22
CA ALA A 111 -8.55 -20.36 4.91
C ALA A 111 -8.02 -19.30 3.94
N ILE A 112 -6.80 -18.80 4.17
CA ILE A 112 -6.14 -17.86 3.25
C ILE A 112 -5.95 -18.50 1.88
N LEU A 113 -5.45 -19.74 1.82
CA LEU A 113 -5.23 -20.46 0.57
C LEU A 113 -6.54 -20.70 -0.20
N ARG A 114 -7.63 -21.05 0.48
CA ARG A 114 -8.96 -21.16 -0.17
C ARG A 114 -9.37 -19.84 -0.81
N GLY A 115 -9.15 -18.71 -0.13
CA GLY A 115 -9.40 -17.37 -0.66
C GLY A 115 -8.56 -17.08 -1.91
N LEU A 116 -7.25 -17.34 -1.87
CA LEU A 116 -6.35 -17.14 -3.02
C LEU A 116 -6.72 -18.04 -4.20
N CYS A 117 -7.05 -19.31 -3.97
CA CYS A 117 -7.48 -20.24 -5.01
C CYS A 117 -8.80 -19.81 -5.66
N ARG A 118 -9.77 -19.35 -4.87
CA ARG A 118 -11.04 -18.84 -5.37
C ARG A 118 -10.84 -17.66 -6.32
N ILE A 119 -9.95 -16.74 -5.97
CA ILE A 119 -9.60 -15.60 -6.81
C ILE A 119 -8.90 -16.06 -8.09
N HIS A 120 -7.94 -16.99 -7.98
CA HIS A 120 -7.26 -17.55 -9.15
C HIS A 120 -8.24 -18.18 -10.15
N ASP A 121 -9.24 -18.90 -9.66
CA ASP A 121 -10.27 -19.51 -10.51
C ASP A 121 -11.18 -18.48 -11.17
N LEU A 122 -11.44 -17.35 -10.52
CA LEU A 122 -12.16 -16.21 -11.12
C LEU A 122 -11.37 -15.63 -12.31
N TYR A 123 -10.07 -15.40 -12.13
CA TYR A 123 -9.21 -14.88 -13.21
C TYR A 123 -9.04 -15.85 -14.38
N LYS A 124 -9.07 -17.16 -14.14
CA LYS A 124 -9.03 -18.16 -15.24
C LYS A 124 -10.27 -18.16 -16.12
N LYS A 125 -11.44 -17.89 -15.52
CA LYS A 125 -12.72 -17.94 -16.23
C LYS A 125 -12.97 -16.70 -17.07
N ASN A 126 -12.53 -15.56 -16.59
CA ASN A 126 -12.69 -14.29 -17.33
C ASN A 126 -11.65 -13.26 -16.88
N PRO A 127 -10.62 -12.94 -17.70
CA PRO A 127 -9.59 -11.97 -17.33
C PRO A 127 -10.11 -10.53 -17.22
N VAL A 128 -11.27 -10.23 -17.82
CA VAL A 128 -11.93 -8.93 -17.70
C VAL A 128 -12.81 -8.94 -16.44
N ILE A 129 -12.69 -7.92 -15.61
CA ILE A 129 -13.53 -7.75 -14.40
C ILE A 129 -14.94 -7.39 -14.84
N GLU A 130 -15.74 -8.40 -15.17
CA GLU A 130 -17.19 -8.27 -15.30
C GLU A 130 -17.82 -8.13 -13.91
N SER A 131 -19.03 -7.56 -13.84
CA SER A 131 -19.70 -7.22 -12.57
C SER A 131 -19.83 -8.40 -11.60
N GLU A 132 -20.10 -9.60 -12.11
CA GLU A 132 -20.23 -10.80 -11.28
C GLU A 132 -18.88 -11.30 -10.72
N ASN A 133 -17.82 -11.27 -11.51
CA ASN A 133 -16.48 -11.64 -11.06
C ASN A 133 -15.95 -10.65 -10.02
N PHE A 134 -16.23 -9.37 -10.22
CA PHE A 134 -15.86 -8.33 -9.26
C PHE A 134 -16.59 -8.49 -7.92
N ARG A 135 -17.87 -8.86 -7.95
CA ARG A 135 -18.65 -9.21 -6.76
C ARG A 135 -18.02 -10.36 -5.98
N ASN A 136 -17.68 -11.46 -6.68
CA ASN A 136 -17.06 -12.63 -6.05
C ASN A 136 -15.68 -12.33 -5.48
N LEU A 137 -14.91 -11.42 -6.13
CA LEU A 137 -13.66 -10.90 -5.63
C LEU A 137 -13.87 -10.17 -4.29
N LEU A 138 -14.84 -9.25 -4.24
CA LEU A 138 -15.15 -8.48 -3.03
C LEU A 138 -15.67 -9.37 -1.89
N LEU A 139 -16.49 -10.39 -2.19
CA LEU A 139 -16.94 -11.36 -1.19
C LEU A 139 -15.76 -12.12 -0.57
N THR A 140 -14.82 -12.56 -1.40
CA THR A 140 -13.63 -13.26 -0.92
C THR A 140 -12.78 -12.33 -0.03
N PHE A 141 -12.67 -11.06 -0.39
CA PHE A 141 -11.98 -10.06 0.43
C PHE A 141 -12.67 -9.83 1.77
N ALA A 142 -14.00 -9.80 1.80
CA ALA A 142 -14.76 -9.63 3.01
C ALA A 142 -14.69 -10.84 3.96
N GLU A 143 -14.36 -12.04 3.47
CA GLU A 143 -14.17 -13.23 4.29
C GLU A 143 -12.83 -13.20 5.05
N ASP A 144 -11.73 -12.84 4.37
CA ASP A 144 -10.40 -12.77 4.98
C ASP A 144 -9.56 -11.64 4.34
N MET A 145 -9.33 -10.59 5.09
CA MET A 145 -8.58 -9.42 4.64
C MET A 145 -7.11 -9.74 4.30
N ARG A 146 -6.52 -10.79 4.88
CA ARG A 146 -5.15 -11.19 4.58
C ARG A 146 -4.99 -11.56 3.10
N VAL A 147 -6.04 -12.06 2.47
CA VAL A 147 -6.07 -12.36 1.03
C VAL A 147 -5.83 -11.10 0.20
N ILE A 148 -6.51 -9.99 0.49
CA ILE A 148 -6.30 -8.72 -0.22
C ILE A 148 -4.86 -8.23 -0.03
N LEU A 149 -4.36 -8.28 1.20
CA LEU A 149 -3.01 -7.82 1.53
C LEU A 149 -1.95 -8.62 0.76
N ILE A 150 -2.14 -9.94 0.65
CA ILE A 150 -1.27 -10.83 -0.14
C ILE A 150 -1.35 -10.47 -1.63
N MET A 151 -2.53 -10.24 -2.16
CA MET A 151 -2.71 -9.88 -3.56
C MET A 151 -2.07 -8.54 -3.93
N ILE A 152 -2.17 -7.55 -3.03
CA ILE A 152 -1.48 -6.26 -3.22
C ILE A 152 0.04 -6.47 -3.21
N ALA A 153 0.57 -7.27 -2.27
CA ALA A 153 1.98 -7.59 -2.21
C ALA A 153 2.47 -8.32 -3.48
N ASP A 154 1.69 -9.29 -3.94
CA ASP A 154 1.99 -10.05 -5.15
C ASP A 154 1.98 -9.14 -6.39
N ARG A 155 0.97 -8.27 -6.52
CA ARG A 155 0.88 -7.31 -7.63
C ARG A 155 2.05 -6.33 -7.64
N VAL A 156 2.45 -5.78 -6.49
CA VAL A 156 3.62 -4.90 -6.38
C VAL A 156 4.88 -5.65 -6.80
N ASN A 157 5.06 -6.88 -6.30
CA ASN A 157 6.20 -7.70 -6.67
C ASN A 157 6.22 -7.99 -8.18
N LEU A 158 5.12 -8.43 -8.75
CA LEU A 158 5.00 -8.68 -10.20
C LEU A 158 5.37 -7.43 -11.01
N MET A 159 4.84 -6.26 -10.66
CA MET A 159 5.13 -5.00 -11.34
C MET A 159 6.63 -4.62 -11.26
N ARG A 160 7.33 -4.98 -10.18
CA ARG A 160 8.79 -4.80 -10.08
C ARG A 160 9.55 -5.72 -11.02
N GLN A 161 9.11 -6.96 -11.19
CA GLN A 161 9.81 -8.00 -11.95
C GLN A 161 9.60 -7.90 -13.48
N ILE A 162 8.45 -7.44 -13.95
CA ILE A 162 8.11 -7.39 -15.37
C ILE A 162 8.70 -6.18 -16.11
N ARG A 163 9.59 -5.43 -15.48
CA ARG A 163 10.17 -4.21 -16.06
C ARG A 163 10.75 -4.43 -17.46
N ASP A 164 11.55 -5.47 -17.61
CA ASP A 164 12.34 -5.74 -18.79
C ASP A 164 11.77 -6.91 -19.62
N THR A 165 10.48 -7.25 -19.39
CA THR A 165 9.80 -8.28 -20.18
C THR A 165 9.58 -7.85 -21.63
N THR A 166 9.60 -8.83 -22.53
CA THR A 166 9.23 -8.64 -23.95
C THR A 166 7.73 -8.83 -24.22
N HIS A 167 6.97 -9.27 -23.22
CA HIS A 167 5.52 -9.49 -23.32
C HIS A 167 4.77 -8.16 -23.05
N GLU A 168 4.85 -7.21 -23.98
CA GLU A 168 4.34 -5.85 -23.80
C GLU A 168 2.83 -5.78 -23.57
N GLU A 169 2.04 -6.63 -24.24
CA GLU A 169 0.59 -6.66 -24.08
C GLU A 169 0.21 -7.12 -22.67
N ALA A 170 0.77 -8.24 -22.19
CA ALA A 170 0.53 -8.73 -20.85
C ALA A 170 1.03 -7.73 -19.78
N LYS A 171 2.17 -7.07 -20.00
CA LYS A 171 2.67 -6.00 -19.13
C LYS A 171 1.67 -4.83 -19.05
N ARG A 172 1.08 -4.46 -20.17
CA ARG A 172 0.08 -3.40 -20.23
C ARG A 172 -1.18 -3.78 -19.44
N GLU A 173 -1.74 -4.98 -19.65
CA GLU A 173 -2.92 -5.47 -18.92
C GLU A 173 -2.68 -5.49 -17.41
N VAL A 174 -1.54 -6.04 -16.96
CA VAL A 174 -1.15 -6.06 -15.55
C VAL A 174 -1.05 -4.65 -14.98
N SER A 175 -0.54 -3.68 -15.75
CA SER A 175 -0.35 -2.29 -15.34
C SER A 175 -1.68 -1.52 -15.28
N GLU A 176 -2.58 -1.75 -16.23
CA GLU A 176 -3.94 -1.19 -16.21
C GLU A 176 -4.68 -1.68 -14.96
N GLU A 177 -4.66 -2.99 -14.69
CA GLU A 177 -5.28 -3.57 -13.51
C GLU A 177 -4.65 -3.06 -12.20
N ALA A 178 -3.32 -2.93 -12.15
CA ALA A 178 -2.63 -2.34 -11.00
C ALA A 178 -3.10 -0.91 -10.71
N SER A 179 -3.35 -0.12 -11.76
CA SER A 179 -3.80 1.26 -11.65
C SER A 179 -5.25 1.40 -11.19
N TYR A 180 -6.19 0.65 -11.79
CA TYR A 180 -7.61 0.86 -11.50
C TYR A 180 -8.15 0.02 -10.33
N LEU A 181 -7.47 -1.06 -9.93
CA LEU A 181 -7.93 -1.94 -8.84
C LEU A 181 -6.97 -1.93 -7.65
N TYR A 182 -5.71 -2.33 -7.84
CA TYR A 182 -4.81 -2.57 -6.72
C TYR A 182 -4.31 -1.30 -6.03
N ALA A 183 -4.04 -0.22 -6.78
CA ALA A 183 -3.62 1.04 -6.17
C ALA A 183 -4.76 1.69 -5.34
N PRO A 184 -6.03 1.75 -5.81
CA PRO A 184 -7.15 2.18 -4.99
C PRO A 184 -7.39 1.29 -3.76
N LEU A 185 -7.30 -0.05 -3.88
CA LEU A 185 -7.39 -0.96 -2.74
C LEU A 185 -6.28 -0.69 -1.70
N ALA A 186 -5.04 -0.54 -2.15
CA ALA A 186 -3.91 -0.20 -1.27
C ALA A 186 -4.14 1.15 -0.56
N HIS A 187 -4.73 2.14 -1.24
CA HIS A 187 -5.12 3.41 -0.64
C HIS A 187 -6.17 3.21 0.47
N LYS A 188 -7.23 2.47 0.19
CA LYS A 188 -8.31 2.19 1.15
C LYS A 188 -7.79 1.49 2.42
N LEU A 189 -6.83 0.59 2.23
CA LEU A 189 -6.18 -0.14 3.33
C LEU A 189 -5.06 0.66 4.03
N GLY A 190 -4.83 1.93 3.65
CA GLY A 190 -3.80 2.77 4.25
C GLY A 190 -2.37 2.41 3.85
N LEU A 191 -2.18 1.56 2.85
CA LEU A 191 -0.86 1.14 2.35
C LEU A 191 -0.30 2.18 1.36
N TYR A 192 -0.13 3.41 1.81
CA TYR A 192 0.18 4.57 0.95
C TYR A 192 1.51 4.44 0.20
N LYS A 193 2.49 3.74 0.76
CA LYS A 193 3.78 3.48 0.10
C LYS A 193 3.59 2.56 -1.10
N LEU A 194 2.92 1.43 -0.91
CA LEU A 194 2.64 0.47 -1.97
C LEU A 194 1.69 1.03 -3.03
N LYS A 195 0.69 1.80 -2.60
CA LYS A 195 -0.20 2.56 -3.49
C LYS A 195 0.60 3.48 -4.42
N SER A 196 1.49 4.30 -3.87
CA SER A 196 2.30 5.22 -4.66
C SER A 196 3.25 4.50 -5.61
N GLU A 197 3.79 3.36 -5.20
CA GLU A 197 4.65 2.53 -6.04
C GLU A 197 3.87 1.88 -7.19
N LEU A 198 2.68 1.33 -6.92
CA LEU A 198 1.80 0.79 -7.96
C LEU A 198 1.44 1.84 -9.01
N GLU A 199 1.09 3.05 -8.57
CA GLU A 199 0.77 4.16 -9.45
C GLU A 199 1.96 4.62 -10.29
N ASP A 200 3.14 4.73 -9.69
CA ASP A 200 4.36 5.14 -10.39
C ASP A 200 4.82 4.08 -11.40
N LEU A 201 4.74 2.79 -11.06
CA LEU A 201 5.06 1.69 -11.97
C LEU A 201 4.04 1.58 -13.10
N SER A 202 2.75 1.74 -12.81
CA SER A 202 1.70 1.76 -13.84
C SER A 202 1.92 2.92 -14.81
N LEU A 203 2.15 4.12 -14.31
CA LEU A 203 2.46 5.28 -15.16
C LEU A 203 3.70 5.04 -16.03
N LYS A 204 4.75 4.44 -15.44
CA LYS A 204 5.99 4.14 -16.15
C LYS A 204 5.77 3.19 -17.35
N TYR A 205 4.85 2.22 -17.21
CA TYR A 205 4.60 1.23 -18.26
C TYR A 205 3.51 1.67 -19.25
N LEU A 206 2.53 2.45 -18.80
CA LEU A 206 1.42 2.91 -19.63
C LEU A 206 1.71 4.25 -20.32
N GLU A 207 2.42 5.16 -19.66
CA GLU A 207 2.69 6.54 -20.11
C GLU A 207 4.20 6.84 -19.97
N HIS A 208 5.02 6.05 -20.66
CA HIS A 208 6.47 6.05 -20.54
C HIS A 208 7.09 7.45 -20.64
N ASP A 209 6.72 8.21 -21.65
CA ASP A 209 7.32 9.54 -21.93
C ASP A 209 6.99 10.54 -20.82
N ALA A 210 5.74 10.52 -20.32
CA ALA A 210 5.32 11.36 -19.21
C ALA A 210 6.09 11.02 -17.91
N TYR A 211 6.26 9.73 -17.62
CA TYR A 211 7.01 9.27 -16.45
C TYR A 211 8.47 9.74 -16.50
N TYR A 212 9.16 9.52 -17.61
CA TYR A 212 10.59 9.87 -17.72
C TYR A 212 10.79 11.37 -17.79
N MET A 213 9.94 12.14 -18.46
CA MET A 213 9.98 13.59 -18.46
C MET A 213 9.93 14.15 -17.04
N ILE A 214 8.95 13.72 -16.23
CA ILE A 214 8.83 14.18 -14.83
C ILE A 214 10.03 13.74 -13.99
N LYS A 215 10.51 12.51 -14.18
CA LYS A 215 11.69 11.99 -13.49
C LYS A 215 12.94 12.79 -13.76
N GLU A 216 13.18 13.19 -15.01
CA GLU A 216 14.32 14.02 -15.40
C GLU A 216 14.23 15.41 -14.78
N HIS A 217 13.06 16.06 -14.83
CA HIS A 217 12.85 17.36 -14.16
C HIS A 217 13.06 17.29 -12.64
N LEU A 218 12.58 16.21 -11.99
CA LEU A 218 12.83 15.98 -10.56
C LEU A 218 14.32 15.81 -10.26
N ASN A 219 15.06 15.12 -11.11
CA ASN A 219 16.50 14.93 -10.93
C ASN A 219 17.25 16.25 -11.16
N ALA A 220 16.96 16.98 -12.21
CA ALA A 220 17.58 18.27 -12.53
C ALA A 220 17.39 19.31 -11.41
N THR A 221 16.21 19.32 -10.76
CA THR A 221 15.89 20.27 -9.69
C THR A 221 16.25 19.80 -8.28
N LYS A 222 16.82 18.60 -8.13
CA LYS A 222 17.07 17.98 -6.81
C LYS A 222 17.87 18.88 -5.87
N ARG A 223 19.04 19.36 -6.30
CA ARG A 223 19.92 20.18 -5.45
C ARG A 223 19.25 21.48 -4.96
N SER A 224 18.56 22.18 -5.87
CA SER A 224 17.87 23.43 -5.52
C SER A 224 16.69 23.19 -4.57
N ARG A 225 16.02 22.06 -4.73
CA ARG A 225 14.90 21.61 -3.88
C ARG A 225 15.41 21.21 -2.49
N ASP A 226 16.48 20.44 -2.39
CA ASP A 226 17.09 20.04 -1.12
C ASP A 226 17.58 21.26 -0.34
N ALA A 227 18.27 22.19 -0.99
CA ALA A 227 18.72 23.44 -0.36
C ALA A 227 17.54 24.36 0.06
N TYR A 228 16.40 24.31 -0.63
CA TYR A 228 15.21 25.01 -0.22
C TYR A 228 14.59 24.35 1.04
N ILE A 229 14.48 23.03 1.05
CA ILE A 229 13.97 22.25 2.18
C ILE A 229 14.79 22.54 3.44
N GLU A 230 16.11 22.50 3.37
CA GLU A 230 17.00 22.80 4.49
C GLU A 230 16.75 24.21 5.05
N ARG A 231 16.66 25.22 4.19
CA ARG A 231 16.36 26.60 4.60
C ARG A 231 14.98 26.76 5.23
N PHE A 232 14.01 25.99 4.79
CA PHE A 232 12.69 25.99 5.37
C PHE A 232 12.65 25.30 6.74
N ILE A 233 13.33 24.16 6.87
CA ILE A 233 13.36 23.33 8.08
C ILE A 233 14.13 23.97 9.23
N ALA A 234 15.31 24.56 8.95
CA ALA A 234 16.23 25.01 9.99
C ALA A 234 15.62 25.95 11.04
N PRO A 235 14.88 27.02 10.69
CA PRO A 235 14.27 27.90 11.68
C PRO A 235 13.14 27.24 12.47
N ILE A 236 12.38 26.32 11.85
CA ILE A 236 11.33 25.54 12.53
C ILE A 236 11.96 24.62 13.55
N ALA A 237 13.03 23.90 13.17
CA ALA A 237 13.74 22.98 14.05
C ALA A 237 14.29 23.70 15.29
N GLN A 238 14.81 24.92 15.12
CA GLN A 238 15.27 25.74 16.25
C GLN A 238 14.12 26.04 17.21
N LYS A 239 12.98 26.49 16.72
CA LYS A 239 11.81 26.82 17.55
C LYS A 239 11.20 25.62 18.26
N LEU A 240 11.14 24.47 17.61
CA LEU A 240 10.69 23.22 18.22
C LEU A 240 11.65 22.75 19.33
N THR A 241 12.95 22.91 19.13
CA THR A 241 13.99 22.61 20.14
C THR A 241 13.87 23.56 21.34
N GLU A 242 13.69 24.87 21.12
CA GLU A 242 13.45 25.87 22.16
C GLU A 242 12.19 25.55 22.99
N ALA A 243 11.15 24.98 22.33
CA ALA A 243 9.93 24.53 22.97
C ALA A 243 10.06 23.18 23.74
N GLY A 244 11.24 22.57 23.72
CA GLY A 244 11.51 21.29 24.42
C GLY A 244 10.88 20.07 23.75
N LEU A 245 10.47 20.17 22.49
CA LEU A 245 9.89 19.05 21.74
C LEU A 245 11.00 18.15 21.20
N LYS A 246 10.77 16.84 21.24
CA LYS A 246 11.59 15.84 20.56
C LYS A 246 10.97 15.54 19.20
N PHE A 247 11.74 15.62 18.15
CA PHE A 247 11.25 15.48 16.79
C PHE A 247 12.34 15.11 15.80
N HIS A 248 11.93 14.64 14.65
CA HIS A 248 12.74 14.67 13.44
C HIS A 248 11.94 15.23 12.25
N MET A 249 12.63 15.81 11.27
CA MET A 249 12.01 16.43 10.11
C MET A 249 12.58 15.85 8.84
N LYS A 250 11.72 15.63 7.85
CA LYS A 250 12.14 15.16 6.52
C LYS A 250 11.32 15.80 5.39
N GLY A 251 11.98 16.11 4.29
CA GLY A 251 11.29 16.43 3.03
C GLY A 251 10.83 15.15 2.34
N ARG A 252 9.59 15.13 1.87
CA ARG A 252 9.06 14.05 1.04
C ARG A 252 8.70 14.60 -0.34
N THR A 253 9.37 14.14 -1.39
CA THR A 253 8.98 14.42 -2.77
C THR A 253 7.70 13.64 -3.10
N LYS A 254 6.75 14.26 -3.78
CA LYS A 254 5.54 13.60 -4.25
C LYS A 254 5.87 12.56 -5.32
N SER A 255 5.04 11.51 -5.42
CA SER A 255 5.18 10.48 -6.45
C SER A 255 5.05 11.08 -7.85
N ILE A 256 5.69 10.48 -8.83
CA ILE A 256 5.66 10.93 -10.24
C ILE A 256 4.22 10.93 -10.75
N HIS A 257 3.46 9.89 -10.43
CA HIS A 257 2.04 9.82 -10.77
C HIS A 257 1.22 10.98 -10.17
N SER A 258 1.45 11.32 -8.89
CA SER A 258 0.75 12.44 -8.26
C SER A 258 1.07 13.78 -8.93
N ILE A 259 2.32 13.98 -9.37
CA ILE A 259 2.72 15.16 -10.15
C ILE A 259 2.02 15.15 -11.51
N TRP A 260 2.03 14.02 -12.22
CA TRP A 260 1.35 13.85 -13.49
C TRP A 260 -0.15 14.16 -13.43
N GLN A 261 -0.84 13.63 -12.43
CA GLN A 261 -2.26 13.91 -12.23
C GLN A 261 -2.53 15.41 -11.99
N LYS A 262 -1.65 16.10 -11.24
CA LYS A 262 -1.77 17.53 -11.03
C LYS A 262 -1.54 18.34 -12.30
N MET A 263 -0.53 17.99 -13.11
CA MET A 263 -0.28 18.61 -14.41
C MET A 263 -1.52 18.48 -15.30
N LYS A 264 -2.14 17.31 -15.36
CA LYS A 264 -3.39 17.09 -16.11
C LYS A 264 -4.55 17.93 -15.56
N LYS A 265 -4.78 17.90 -14.24
CA LYS A 265 -5.89 18.60 -13.58
C LYS A 265 -5.76 20.11 -13.70
N GLN A 266 -4.54 20.64 -13.55
CA GLN A 266 -4.26 22.09 -13.61
C GLN A 266 -3.97 22.57 -15.03
N LYS A 267 -3.85 21.67 -16.00
CA LYS A 267 -3.48 21.96 -17.41
C LYS A 267 -2.21 22.82 -17.50
N CYS A 268 -1.18 22.46 -16.73
CA CYS A 268 0.10 23.17 -16.68
C CYS A 268 1.28 22.21 -16.88
N ASP A 269 2.42 22.77 -17.23
CA ASP A 269 3.68 22.05 -17.31
C ASP A 269 4.25 21.79 -15.91
N PHE A 270 5.35 21.00 -15.83
CA PHE A 270 6.01 20.64 -14.58
C PHE A 270 6.37 21.87 -13.73
N GLU A 271 6.84 22.94 -14.34
CA GLU A 271 7.21 24.22 -13.71
C GLU A 271 6.02 24.93 -13.03
N GLY A 272 4.82 24.65 -13.49
CA GLY A 272 3.57 25.17 -12.89
C GLY A 272 3.16 24.47 -11.60
N ILE A 273 3.81 23.35 -11.23
CA ILE A 273 3.50 22.61 -10.00
C ILE A 273 4.32 23.15 -8.84
N TYR A 274 3.70 23.89 -7.94
CA TYR A 274 4.36 24.54 -6.81
C TYR A 274 4.60 23.61 -5.61
N ASP A 275 3.81 22.55 -5.44
CA ASP A 275 3.84 21.65 -4.28
C ASP A 275 4.48 20.28 -4.61
N LEU A 276 5.68 20.30 -5.16
CA LEU A 276 6.45 19.10 -5.54
C LEU A 276 6.88 18.25 -4.34
N PHE A 277 6.90 18.82 -3.15
CA PHE A 277 7.30 18.15 -1.91
C PHE A 277 6.45 18.60 -0.74
N ALA A 278 6.44 17.80 0.32
CA ALA A 278 5.90 18.14 1.62
C ALA A 278 7.00 18.04 2.68
N ILE A 279 6.89 18.81 3.74
CA ILE A 279 7.74 18.69 4.92
C ILE A 279 6.98 17.88 5.95
N ARG A 280 7.59 16.83 6.48
CA ARG A 280 7.07 16.06 7.60
C ARG A 280 7.78 16.44 8.88
N ILE A 281 7.02 16.76 9.90
CA ILE A 281 7.46 16.93 11.27
C ILE A 281 6.92 15.75 12.07
N ILE A 282 7.82 14.90 12.54
CA ILE A 282 7.48 13.68 13.26
C ILE A 282 7.95 13.84 14.69
N LEU A 283 7.00 13.80 15.63
CA LEU A 283 7.23 14.06 17.05
C LEU A 283 7.42 12.73 17.80
N ASP A 284 8.44 12.64 18.64
CA ASP A 284 8.59 11.61 19.65
C ASP A 284 7.79 12.04 20.89
N SER A 285 6.50 11.66 20.92
CA SER A 285 5.54 12.10 21.93
C SER A 285 4.96 10.93 22.71
N PRO A 286 4.80 11.04 24.05
CA PRO A 286 3.98 10.11 24.82
C PRO A 286 2.53 10.12 24.33
N LEU A 287 1.85 8.98 24.41
CA LEU A 287 0.50 8.77 23.88
C LEU A 287 -0.52 9.81 24.41
N ASP A 288 -0.44 10.13 25.68
CA ASP A 288 -1.31 11.10 26.38
C ASP A 288 -1.07 12.56 25.93
N LYS A 289 0.06 12.86 25.27
CA LYS A 289 0.45 14.21 24.84
C LYS A 289 0.48 14.39 23.31
N GLU A 290 0.25 13.33 22.54
CA GLU A 290 0.36 13.35 21.08
C GLU A 290 -0.44 14.49 20.45
N LYS A 291 -1.73 14.57 20.74
CA LYS A 291 -2.62 15.60 20.18
C LYS A 291 -2.16 17.00 20.57
N MET A 292 -1.85 17.21 21.83
CA MET A 292 -1.41 18.51 22.35
C MET A 292 -0.11 18.96 21.68
N GLN A 293 0.89 18.09 21.54
CA GLN A 293 2.17 18.44 20.95
C GLN A 293 2.08 18.66 19.44
N CYS A 294 1.19 17.94 18.74
CA CYS A 294 0.92 18.22 17.34
C CYS A 294 0.31 19.64 17.14
N TRP A 295 -0.64 20.04 17.98
CA TRP A 295 -1.22 21.39 17.92
C TRP A 295 -0.25 22.48 18.38
N GLN A 296 0.63 22.20 19.35
CA GLN A 296 1.73 23.09 19.72
C GLN A 296 2.68 23.32 18.53
N THR A 297 3.05 22.25 17.84
CA THR A 297 3.88 22.33 16.63
C THR A 297 3.19 23.12 15.52
N PHE A 298 1.88 22.93 15.33
CA PHE A 298 1.07 23.72 14.39
C PHE A 298 1.16 25.22 14.72
N SER A 299 0.98 25.60 16.00
CA SER A 299 1.08 26.99 16.44
C SER A 299 2.45 27.58 16.11
N ILE A 300 3.54 26.87 16.44
CA ILE A 300 4.92 27.31 16.17
C ILE A 300 5.14 27.53 14.66
N VAL A 301 4.68 26.62 13.81
CA VAL A 301 4.86 26.75 12.35
C VAL A 301 4.04 27.92 11.79
N THR A 302 2.83 28.12 12.28
CA THR A 302 1.93 29.21 11.79
C THR A 302 2.28 30.57 12.34
N ASP A 303 2.99 30.65 13.48
CA ASP A 303 3.60 31.91 13.96
C ASP A 303 4.75 32.36 13.05
N MET A 304 5.46 31.42 12.43
CA MET A 304 6.61 31.72 11.58
C MET A 304 6.23 31.95 10.11
N TYR A 305 5.22 31.24 9.62
CA TYR A 305 4.82 31.24 8.22
C TYR A 305 3.31 31.38 8.09
N GLN A 306 2.87 32.27 7.21
CA GLN A 306 1.44 32.53 6.98
C GLN A 306 0.74 31.27 6.46
N PRO A 307 -0.26 30.73 7.18
CA PRO A 307 -1.01 29.57 6.74
C PRO A 307 -2.05 29.91 5.68
N ASN A 308 -2.38 28.94 4.82
CA ASN A 308 -3.56 28.99 3.97
C ASN A 308 -4.73 28.28 4.67
N PRO A 309 -5.72 29.01 5.21
CA PRO A 309 -6.80 28.41 6.00
C PRO A 309 -7.67 27.44 5.20
N LYS A 310 -7.77 27.61 3.88
CA LYS A 310 -8.55 26.71 3.00
C LYS A 310 -7.91 25.33 2.82
N ARG A 311 -6.62 25.20 3.17
CA ARG A 311 -5.84 23.97 3.01
C ARG A 311 -5.44 23.31 4.33
N LEU A 312 -6.08 23.71 5.44
CA LEU A 312 -5.95 22.97 6.71
C LEU A 312 -6.78 21.68 6.66
N ARG A 313 -6.14 20.55 7.07
CA ARG A 313 -6.82 19.26 7.24
C ARG A 313 -6.44 18.72 8.62
N ASP A 314 -7.43 18.51 9.46
CA ASP A 314 -7.29 17.97 10.82
C ASP A 314 -7.75 16.51 10.85
N TRP A 315 -6.82 15.61 10.61
CA TRP A 315 -7.03 14.17 10.74
C TRP A 315 -6.60 13.63 12.13
N ILE A 316 -6.23 14.50 13.08
CA ILE A 316 -5.93 14.11 14.46
C ILE A 316 -7.20 14.17 15.31
N SER A 317 -8.01 15.21 15.15
CA SER A 317 -9.28 15.33 15.87
C SER A 317 -10.34 14.36 15.34
N VAL A 318 -10.33 14.12 14.02
CA VAL A 318 -11.22 13.17 13.34
C VAL A 318 -10.36 12.31 12.40
N PRO A 319 -9.82 11.18 12.87
CA PRO A 319 -9.03 10.27 12.03
C PRO A 319 -9.81 9.76 10.81
N LYS A 320 -9.09 9.46 9.74
CA LYS A 320 -9.70 8.79 8.58
C LYS A 320 -10.19 7.38 8.94
N SER A 321 -11.09 6.81 8.14
CA SER A 321 -11.64 5.47 8.34
C SER A 321 -10.58 4.36 8.41
N ASN A 322 -9.43 4.56 7.73
CA ASN A 322 -8.29 3.64 7.76
C ASN A 322 -7.30 3.91 8.91
N GLY A 323 -7.66 4.74 9.89
CA GLY A 323 -6.83 5.06 11.05
C GLY A 323 -5.72 6.08 10.78
N TYR A 324 -5.70 6.73 9.62
CA TYR A 324 -4.73 7.78 9.33
C TYR A 324 -4.95 9.02 10.19
N GLU A 325 -3.91 9.46 10.89
CA GLU A 325 -3.88 10.64 11.76
C GLU A 325 -2.75 11.58 11.32
N CYS A 326 -3.05 12.85 11.08
CA CYS A 326 -2.06 13.88 10.74
C CYS A 326 -2.70 15.27 10.71
N LEU A 327 -1.96 16.32 11.05
CA LEU A 327 -2.33 17.70 10.69
C LEU A 327 -1.63 18.05 9.38
N HIS A 328 -2.41 18.46 8.37
CA HIS A 328 -1.88 19.02 7.13
C HIS A 328 -2.14 20.50 7.08
N ILE A 329 -1.10 21.28 6.88
CA ILE A 329 -1.21 22.72 6.64
C ILE A 329 -0.39 23.07 5.41
N THR A 330 -0.81 24.12 4.72
CA THR A 330 -0.04 24.73 3.64
C THR A 330 0.34 26.14 4.08
N VAL A 331 1.63 26.44 4.11
CA VAL A 331 2.13 27.75 4.57
C VAL A 331 2.95 28.43 3.48
N LEU A 332 3.00 29.76 3.52
CA LEU A 332 3.80 30.58 2.61
C LEU A 332 5.25 30.62 3.13
N GLY A 333 6.11 29.82 2.52
CA GLY A 333 7.52 29.71 2.89
C GLY A 333 8.42 30.75 2.18
N PRO A 334 9.75 30.60 2.30
CA PRO A 334 10.73 31.46 1.65
C PRO A 334 10.49 31.60 0.14
N LYS A 335 10.81 32.76 -0.43
CA LYS A 335 10.60 33.09 -1.85
C LYS A 335 9.11 33.00 -2.30
N ASN A 336 8.17 33.22 -1.37
CA ASN A 336 6.72 33.18 -1.63
C ASN A 336 6.25 31.86 -2.25
N LYS A 337 6.83 30.75 -1.83
CA LYS A 337 6.40 29.40 -2.28
C LYS A 337 5.53 28.76 -1.22
N TRP A 338 4.41 28.21 -1.65
CA TRP A 338 3.54 27.41 -0.80
C TRP A 338 4.21 26.07 -0.48
N VAL A 339 4.27 25.71 0.80
CA VAL A 339 4.86 24.47 1.31
C VAL A 339 3.80 23.74 2.13
N GLU A 340 3.56 22.46 1.78
CA GLU A 340 2.74 21.59 2.58
C GLU A 340 3.56 21.05 3.76
N VAL A 341 3.03 21.20 4.97
CA VAL A 341 3.62 20.68 6.21
C VAL A 341 2.68 19.65 6.81
N GLN A 342 3.20 18.46 7.08
CA GLN A 342 2.51 17.34 7.70
C GLN A 342 3.07 17.13 9.10
N ILE A 343 2.21 17.26 10.13
CA ILE A 343 2.59 17.14 11.54
C ILE A 343 1.93 15.90 12.10
N ARG A 344 2.72 15.01 12.66
CA ARG A 344 2.27 13.75 13.27
C ARG A 344 3.31 13.19 14.24
N THR A 345 2.93 12.22 15.04
CA THR A 345 3.85 11.53 15.95
C THR A 345 4.46 10.29 15.28
N GLU A 346 5.46 9.67 15.92
CA GLU A 346 6.08 8.43 15.43
C GLU A 346 5.05 7.31 15.26
N ARG A 347 4.12 7.13 16.21
CA ARG A 347 3.03 6.18 16.10
C ARG A 347 2.14 6.46 14.89
N MET A 348 1.76 7.72 14.70
CA MET A 348 0.94 8.14 13.55
C MET A 348 1.70 7.98 12.21
N ASP A 349 3.03 8.23 12.21
CA ASP A 349 3.89 8.01 11.03
C ASP A 349 3.96 6.52 10.69
N GLU A 350 4.09 5.65 11.68
CA GLU A 350 4.11 4.20 11.48
C GLU A 350 2.77 3.69 10.90
N ILE A 351 1.64 4.16 11.44
CA ILE A 351 0.32 3.83 10.88
C ILE A 351 0.18 4.34 9.44
N ALA A 352 0.67 5.55 9.15
CA ALA A 352 0.61 6.13 7.82
C ALA A 352 1.53 5.43 6.80
N GLU A 353 2.66 4.86 7.22
CA GLU A 353 3.60 4.17 6.32
C GLU A 353 3.25 2.68 6.15
N HIS A 354 2.73 2.01 7.19
CA HIS A 354 2.47 0.57 7.22
C HIS A 354 0.97 0.21 7.26
N GLY A 355 0.08 1.20 7.30
CA GLY A 355 -1.37 1.01 7.24
C GLY A 355 -1.92 0.20 8.40
N LEU A 356 -2.88 -0.67 8.09
CA LEU A 356 -3.61 -1.47 9.07
C LEU A 356 -2.74 -2.41 9.92
N ALA A 357 -1.64 -2.90 9.38
CA ALA A 357 -0.74 -3.77 10.12
C ALA A 357 -0.10 -3.06 11.33
N ALA A 358 0.23 -1.77 11.19
CA ALA A 358 0.67 -0.95 12.32
C ALA A 358 -0.47 -0.72 13.32
N HIS A 359 -1.69 -0.46 12.82
CA HIS A 359 -2.86 -0.28 13.67
C HIS A 359 -3.16 -1.52 14.53
N TRP A 360 -3.02 -2.74 13.97
CA TRP A 360 -3.19 -3.99 14.72
C TRP A 360 -2.13 -4.19 15.79
N ARG A 361 -0.88 -3.74 15.59
CA ARG A 361 0.16 -3.80 16.63
C ARG A 361 -0.19 -2.95 17.86
N TYR A 362 -0.83 -1.79 17.66
CA TYR A 362 -1.14 -0.85 18.75
C TYR A 362 -2.48 -1.12 19.46
N LYS A 363 -3.49 -1.62 18.73
CA LYS A 363 -4.86 -1.80 19.28
C LYS A 363 -5.31 -3.26 19.47
N GLY A 364 -4.50 -4.23 19.02
CA GLY A 364 -4.89 -5.65 19.00
C GLY A 364 -5.92 -5.99 17.91
N VAL A 365 -6.21 -7.29 17.73
CA VAL A 365 -7.06 -7.82 16.64
C VAL A 365 -8.55 -7.40 16.76
N LYS A 366 -8.96 -6.83 17.90
CA LYS A 366 -10.33 -6.34 18.11
C LYS A 366 -10.34 -4.82 18.13
N SER A 367 -10.34 -4.19 16.96
CA SER A 367 -10.73 -2.79 16.86
C SER A 367 -12.01 -2.67 16.06
N GLU A 368 -13.06 -2.17 16.68
CA GLU A 368 -14.24 -1.62 16.02
C GLU A 368 -13.79 -0.41 15.19
N GLY A 369 -13.22 -0.65 14.01
CA GLY A 369 -12.67 0.38 13.13
C GLY A 369 -13.51 0.55 11.87
N GLY A 370 -13.41 1.71 11.23
CA GLY A 370 -14.12 2.07 10.02
C GLY A 370 -13.96 1.08 8.85
N LEU A 371 -12.87 0.28 8.86
CA LEU A 371 -12.64 -0.75 7.85
C LEU A 371 -13.50 -1.99 8.06
N ASP A 372 -13.67 -2.46 9.30
CA ASP A 372 -14.56 -3.60 9.59
C ASP A 372 -16.01 -3.22 9.26
N ASN A 373 -16.40 -1.96 9.53
CA ASN A 373 -17.69 -1.42 9.11
C ASN A 373 -17.80 -1.34 7.59
N TRP A 374 -16.74 -0.95 6.88
CA TRP A 374 -16.72 -0.91 5.42
C TRP A 374 -16.82 -2.31 4.81
N LEU A 375 -16.07 -3.30 5.31
CA LEU A 375 -16.19 -4.70 4.88
C LEU A 375 -17.56 -5.28 5.21
N ALA A 376 -18.12 -4.94 6.37
CA ALA A 376 -19.48 -5.35 6.74
C ALA A 376 -20.53 -4.69 5.83
N SER A 377 -20.37 -3.42 5.45
CA SER A 377 -21.27 -2.74 4.52
C SER A 377 -21.20 -3.33 3.12
N ILE A 378 -20.00 -3.68 2.63
CA ILE A 378 -19.80 -4.38 1.36
C ILE A 378 -20.52 -5.73 1.42
N ARG A 379 -20.33 -6.51 2.48
CA ARG A 379 -20.97 -7.82 2.64
C ARG A 379 -22.49 -7.68 2.62
N ALA A 380 -23.05 -6.76 3.40
CA ALA A 380 -24.49 -6.52 3.48
C ALA A 380 -25.09 -6.07 2.12
N ALA A 381 -24.39 -5.21 1.38
CA ALA A 381 -24.81 -4.73 0.07
C ALA A 381 -24.77 -5.86 -0.99
N LEU A 382 -23.72 -6.71 -0.93
CA LEU A 382 -23.60 -7.88 -1.81
C LEU A 382 -24.67 -8.95 -1.51
N GLU A 383 -25.04 -9.14 -0.26
CA GLU A 383 -26.14 -10.04 0.16
C GLU A 383 -27.50 -9.53 -0.28
N ALA A 384 -27.69 -8.21 -0.37
CA ALA A 384 -28.94 -7.58 -0.85
C ALA A 384 -29.18 -7.72 -2.37
N GLY A 385 -28.19 -8.14 -3.15
CA GLY A 385 -28.35 -8.51 -4.56
C GLY A 385 -28.36 -7.35 -5.56
N ASP A 386 -27.89 -6.15 -5.18
CA ASP A 386 -27.82 -4.98 -6.07
C ASP A 386 -26.40 -4.74 -6.56
N ASP A 387 -25.96 -5.57 -7.53
CA ASP A 387 -24.58 -5.65 -8.01
C ASP A 387 -24.08 -4.35 -8.66
N LEU A 388 -24.96 -3.58 -9.31
CA LEU A 388 -24.59 -2.29 -9.93
C LEU A 388 -24.39 -1.22 -8.87
N GLN A 389 -25.26 -1.14 -7.87
CA GLN A 389 -25.08 -0.22 -6.74
C GLN A 389 -23.83 -0.53 -5.93
N VAL A 390 -23.51 -1.81 -5.71
CA VAL A 390 -22.30 -2.22 -5.01
C VAL A 390 -21.05 -1.79 -5.76
N MET A 391 -21.02 -1.96 -7.08
CA MET A 391 -19.87 -1.59 -7.91
C MET A 391 -19.68 -0.07 -7.96
N ASP A 392 -20.76 0.68 -8.09
CA ASP A 392 -20.71 2.15 -8.07
C ASP A 392 -20.37 2.66 -6.68
N GLN A 393 -20.95 2.10 -5.62
CA GLN A 393 -20.59 2.43 -4.23
C GLN A 393 -19.13 2.11 -3.93
N PHE A 394 -18.62 0.95 -4.37
CA PHE A 394 -17.22 0.60 -4.22
C PHE A 394 -16.28 1.56 -4.97
N LYS A 395 -16.61 1.91 -6.21
CA LYS A 395 -15.86 2.92 -6.96
C LYS A 395 -15.91 4.28 -6.28
N MET A 396 -17.07 4.66 -5.75
CA MET A 396 -17.23 5.90 -4.99
C MET A 396 -16.47 5.86 -3.66
N ASP A 397 -16.49 4.74 -2.95
CA ASP A 397 -15.74 4.55 -1.70
C ASP A 397 -14.22 4.49 -1.91
N LEU A 398 -13.77 4.08 -3.11
CA LEU A 398 -12.36 4.14 -3.51
C LEU A 398 -11.94 5.54 -3.96
N ALA A 399 -12.86 6.35 -4.47
CA ALA A 399 -12.63 7.74 -4.88
C ALA A 399 -12.68 8.67 -3.64
N GLU A 400 -11.74 8.53 -2.74
CA GLU A 400 -11.70 9.24 -1.46
C GLU A 400 -11.21 10.68 -1.56
N ASP A 401 -11.93 11.58 -2.22
CA ASP A 401 -11.79 13.01 -1.93
C ASP A 401 -13.13 13.74 -2.18
N GLU A 402 -14.15 13.39 -1.36
CA GLU A 402 -15.45 13.99 -1.47
C GLU A 402 -15.72 14.94 -0.30
N VAL A 403 -16.18 16.14 -0.61
CA VAL A 403 -16.66 17.09 0.37
C VAL A 403 -18.17 16.94 0.50
N TYR A 404 -18.63 16.62 1.70
CA TYR A 404 -20.05 16.60 2.02
C TYR A 404 -20.48 17.99 2.51
N VAL A 405 -21.50 18.55 1.90
CA VAL A 405 -22.06 19.85 2.27
C VAL A 405 -23.54 19.67 2.60
N PHE A 406 -23.95 20.12 3.78
CA PHE A 406 -25.36 20.18 4.10
C PHE A 406 -25.98 21.43 3.48
N THR A 407 -27.10 21.26 2.77
CA THR A 407 -27.90 22.39 2.33
C THR A 407 -28.59 23.04 3.53
N PRO A 408 -29.03 24.29 3.44
CA PRO A 408 -29.84 24.94 4.49
C PRO A 408 -31.15 24.18 4.80
N LYS A 409 -31.58 23.29 3.92
CA LYS A 409 -32.76 22.42 4.11
C LYS A 409 -32.43 21.07 4.76
N GLY A 410 -31.14 20.79 5.07
CA GLY A 410 -30.71 19.56 5.71
C GLY A 410 -30.35 18.41 4.76
N ASP A 411 -30.40 18.63 3.43
CA ASP A 411 -29.98 17.63 2.47
C ASP A 411 -28.45 17.52 2.43
N LEU A 412 -27.94 16.31 2.32
CA LEU A 412 -26.50 16.04 2.17
C LEU A 412 -26.12 16.06 0.69
N LEU A 413 -25.31 17.03 0.28
CA LEU A 413 -24.74 17.08 -1.05
C LEU A 413 -23.28 16.63 -1.01
N LYS A 414 -22.89 15.80 -1.99
CA LYS A 414 -21.58 15.23 -2.17
C LYS A 414 -20.89 15.88 -3.37
N PHE A 415 -19.70 16.45 -3.17
CA PHE A 415 -18.92 17.07 -4.23
C PHE A 415 -17.54 16.44 -4.31
N PRO A 416 -17.02 16.19 -5.53
CA PRO A 416 -15.62 15.81 -5.70
C PRO A 416 -14.71 16.98 -5.29
N GLN A 417 -13.60 16.68 -4.62
CA GLN A 417 -12.58 17.69 -4.25
C GLN A 417 -11.86 18.26 -5.45
#